data_a347dbbb848b6dc626b0f3f128517304
#
_entry.id   a347dbbb848b6dc626b0f3f128517304
#
_cell.length_a   1.000
_cell.length_b   1.000
_cell.length_c   1.000
_cell.angle_alpha   90.00
_cell.angle_beta   90.00
_cell.angle_gamma   90.00
#
_symmetry.space_group_name_H-M   'P 1'
#
loop_
_entity.id
_entity.type
_entity.pdbx_description
1 polymer ?
#
loop_
_entity_poly.entity_id
_entity_poly.type
_entity_poly.pdbx_seq_one_letter_code
_entity_poly.pdbx_strand_id
1 'polypeptide(L)'
;ARMAWHRIPQEVRNVVVKKGAPEDGTTSPMRPLPGGARMYPETDVPVYPLASERWQETLESLPMTDDERRERISQYEISNDQASQLLARELDDVFVQYASQLPHKGWASVVLENDAADPELCANVMAVKEAGLVTRESMNEIIEHFSGESPSSEQIAEYGEANGFKPADEGDLGEIIQAIVAERADFVKERG
;
A
#
# COMPACT_ATOMS: atom_id res chain seq x y z
N ALA A 1 -24.99 -19.18 -15.82
CA ALA A 1 -23.62 -18.67 -15.95
C ALA A 1 -22.78 -19.50 -16.94
N ARG A 2 -22.71 -20.82 -16.80
CA ARG A 2 -21.88 -21.67 -17.67
C ARG A 2 -22.28 -21.62 -19.15
N MET A 3 -23.57 -21.58 -19.45
CA MET A 3 -24.07 -21.48 -20.82
C MET A 3 -23.85 -20.08 -21.42
N ALA A 4 -23.90 -19.04 -20.63
CA ALA A 4 -23.59 -17.68 -21.08
C ALA A 4 -22.12 -17.54 -21.47
N TRP A 5 -21.20 -18.13 -20.70
CA TRP A 5 -19.77 -18.11 -21.00
C TRP A 5 -19.42 -18.76 -22.34
N HIS A 6 -20.07 -19.85 -22.70
CA HIS A 6 -19.83 -20.53 -23.98
C HIS A 6 -20.47 -19.83 -25.18
N ARG A 7 -21.52 -19.04 -24.97
CA ARG A 7 -22.26 -18.37 -26.06
C ARG A 7 -21.79 -16.94 -26.35
N ILE A 8 -21.30 -16.22 -25.33
CA ILE A 8 -20.79 -14.85 -25.50
C ILE A 8 -19.70 -14.75 -26.58
N PRO A 9 -18.73 -15.67 -26.69
CA PRO A 9 -17.72 -15.61 -27.78
C PRO A 9 -18.26 -16.01 -29.16
N GLN A 10 -19.47 -16.55 -29.27
CA GLN A 10 -19.99 -17.13 -30.51
C GLN A 10 -21.05 -16.28 -31.22
N GLU A 11 -21.67 -15.36 -30.50
CA GLU A 11 -22.76 -14.54 -31.06
C GLU A 11 -22.82 -13.12 -30.43
N VAL A 12 -23.19 -12.17 -31.27
CA VAL A 12 -23.58 -10.84 -30.80
C VAL A 12 -25.02 -10.91 -30.30
N ARG A 13 -25.29 -10.31 -29.14
CA ARG A 13 -26.60 -10.33 -28.50
C ARG A 13 -27.12 -8.91 -28.31
N ASN A 14 -28.42 -8.74 -28.44
CA ASN A 14 -29.12 -7.51 -28.09
C ASN A 14 -29.74 -7.60 -26.70
N VAL A 15 -29.72 -6.50 -25.97
CA VAL A 15 -30.53 -6.38 -24.73
C VAL A 15 -32.00 -6.30 -25.11
N VAL A 16 -32.82 -7.12 -24.48
CA VAL A 16 -34.28 -7.10 -24.69
C VAL A 16 -34.87 -6.03 -23.82
N VAL A 17 -35.34 -4.94 -24.44
CA VAL A 17 -36.06 -3.88 -23.76
C VAL A 17 -37.55 -4.13 -23.93
N LYS A 18 -38.27 -4.43 -22.82
CA LYS A 18 -39.72 -4.55 -22.81
C LYS A 18 -40.34 -3.20 -22.44
N LYS A 19 -41.23 -2.70 -23.29
CA LYS A 19 -41.89 -1.43 -23.06
C LYS A 19 -42.68 -1.46 -21.74
N GLY A 20 -42.30 -0.60 -20.81
CA GLY A 20 -42.95 -0.46 -19.51
C GLY A 20 -42.45 -1.41 -18.41
N ALA A 21 -41.42 -2.19 -18.65
CA ALA A 21 -40.75 -3.01 -17.64
C ALA A 21 -39.31 -2.54 -17.41
N PRO A 22 -38.76 -2.68 -16.17
CA PRO A 22 -37.35 -2.41 -15.95
C PRO A 22 -36.47 -3.37 -16.74
N GLU A 23 -35.28 -2.93 -17.09
CA GLU A 23 -34.29 -3.77 -17.77
C GLU A 23 -33.88 -4.91 -16.80
N ASP A 24 -34.09 -6.14 -17.22
CA ASP A 24 -33.81 -7.36 -16.43
C ASP A 24 -32.49 -8.06 -16.87
N GLY A 25 -31.74 -7.44 -17.78
CA GLY A 25 -30.51 -8.00 -18.34
C GLY A 25 -30.75 -9.17 -19.30
N THR A 26 -31.99 -9.48 -19.66
CA THR A 26 -32.32 -10.51 -20.65
C THR A 26 -31.77 -10.12 -22.02
N THR A 27 -31.11 -11.05 -22.71
CA THR A 27 -30.57 -10.81 -24.04
C THR A 27 -31.13 -11.80 -25.05
N SER A 28 -31.27 -11.34 -26.30
CA SER A 28 -31.63 -12.20 -27.45
C SER A 28 -30.48 -12.30 -28.44
N PRO A 29 -30.35 -13.43 -29.14
CA PRO A 29 -29.36 -13.57 -30.23
C PRO A 29 -29.63 -12.55 -31.32
N MET A 30 -28.58 -11.88 -31.76
CA MET A 30 -28.66 -10.95 -32.92
C MET A 30 -28.04 -11.56 -34.15
N ARG A 31 -26.77 -11.91 -34.07
CA ARG A 31 -26.03 -12.51 -35.18
C ARG A 31 -24.85 -13.32 -34.60
N PRO A 32 -24.38 -14.35 -35.32
CA PRO A 32 -23.13 -15.00 -34.96
C PRO A 32 -21.98 -14.00 -35.01
N LEU A 33 -20.99 -14.15 -34.13
CA LEU A 33 -19.73 -13.44 -34.25
C LEU A 33 -19.08 -13.80 -35.61
N PRO A 34 -18.41 -12.83 -36.24
CA PRO A 34 -17.67 -13.14 -37.46
C PRO A 34 -16.58 -14.16 -37.14
N GLY A 35 -16.72 -15.35 -37.68
CA GLY A 35 -15.65 -16.35 -37.73
C GLY A 35 -14.67 -16.05 -38.86
N GLY A 36 -13.58 -16.80 -38.93
CA GLY A 36 -12.53 -16.60 -39.94
C GLY A 36 -13.01 -16.48 -41.39
N ALA A 37 -14.15 -17.15 -41.73
CA ALA A 37 -14.77 -17.05 -43.05
C ALA A 37 -15.53 -15.73 -43.31
N ARG A 38 -15.77 -14.92 -42.27
CA ARG A 38 -16.48 -13.63 -42.36
C ARG A 38 -15.58 -12.44 -42.11
N MET A 39 -14.35 -12.67 -41.71
CA MET A 39 -13.33 -11.66 -41.53
C MET A 39 -12.57 -11.52 -42.84
N TYR A 40 -12.66 -10.37 -43.46
CA TYR A 40 -11.82 -10.07 -44.61
C TYR A 40 -10.37 -9.94 -44.12
N PRO A 41 -9.38 -10.42 -44.87
CA PRO A 41 -7.99 -10.11 -44.58
C PRO A 41 -7.80 -8.60 -44.50
N GLU A 42 -7.15 -8.11 -43.49
CA GLU A 42 -6.76 -6.72 -43.34
C GLU A 42 -5.69 -6.40 -44.41
N THR A 43 -6.15 -6.06 -45.60
CA THR A 43 -5.25 -5.81 -46.75
C THR A 43 -4.60 -4.45 -46.71
N ASP A 44 -5.16 -3.53 -45.90
CA ASP A 44 -4.69 -2.15 -45.79
C ASP A 44 -3.63 -1.98 -44.67
N VAL A 45 -3.49 -2.96 -43.80
CA VAL A 45 -2.47 -2.97 -42.75
C VAL A 45 -1.31 -3.84 -43.19
N PRO A 46 -0.13 -3.28 -43.40
CA PRO A 46 1.04 -4.08 -43.73
C PRO A 46 1.40 -5.02 -42.59
N VAL A 47 1.99 -6.17 -42.91
CA VAL A 47 2.54 -7.08 -41.90
C VAL A 47 3.62 -6.36 -41.11
N TYR A 48 3.40 -6.21 -39.81
CA TYR A 48 4.36 -5.63 -38.90
C TYR A 48 5.17 -6.75 -38.25
N PRO A 49 6.44 -6.94 -38.60
CA PRO A 49 7.27 -7.96 -37.99
C PRO A 49 7.57 -7.54 -36.51
N LEU A 50 7.28 -8.40 -35.59
CA LEU A 50 7.76 -8.25 -34.23
C LEU A 50 9.26 -8.58 -34.21
N ALA A 51 10.10 -7.55 -34.22
CA ALA A 51 11.53 -7.73 -34.04
C ALA A 51 11.83 -8.38 -32.70
N SER A 52 12.77 -9.34 -32.67
CA SER A 52 13.16 -10.05 -31.45
C SER A 52 13.62 -9.11 -30.33
N GLU A 53 14.28 -8.02 -30.69
CA GLU A 53 14.73 -6.98 -29.74
C GLU A 53 13.53 -6.31 -29.07
N ARG A 54 12.54 -5.87 -29.82
CA ARG A 54 11.33 -5.25 -29.25
C ARG A 54 10.52 -6.21 -28.37
N TRP A 55 10.54 -7.49 -28.73
CA TRP A 55 9.91 -8.52 -27.90
C TRP A 55 10.63 -8.67 -26.56
N GLN A 56 11.97 -8.68 -26.57
CA GLN A 56 12.77 -8.73 -25.35
C GLN A 56 12.57 -7.48 -24.48
N GLU A 57 12.62 -6.30 -25.06
CA GLU A 57 12.32 -5.05 -24.36
C GLU A 57 10.92 -5.08 -23.69
N THR A 58 9.93 -5.63 -24.40
CA THR A 58 8.58 -5.77 -23.84
C THR A 58 8.56 -6.75 -22.66
N LEU A 59 9.23 -7.89 -22.78
CA LEU A 59 9.31 -8.87 -21.70
C LEU A 59 10.00 -8.31 -20.45
N GLU A 60 11.06 -7.53 -20.65
CA GLU A 60 11.80 -6.87 -19.56
C GLU A 60 11.00 -5.74 -18.90
N SER A 61 10.06 -5.14 -19.63
CA SER A 61 9.19 -4.07 -19.12
C SER A 61 7.89 -4.56 -18.48
N LEU A 62 7.65 -5.88 -18.45
CA LEU A 62 6.44 -6.42 -17.82
C LEU A 62 6.46 -6.15 -16.30
N PRO A 63 5.35 -5.69 -15.73
CA PRO A 63 5.23 -5.59 -14.28
C PRO A 63 5.29 -6.97 -13.64
N MET A 64 5.72 -7.01 -12.38
CA MET A 64 5.68 -8.24 -11.60
C MET A 64 4.26 -8.80 -11.51
N THR A 65 4.15 -10.11 -11.60
CA THR A 65 2.88 -10.81 -11.33
C THR A 65 2.55 -10.79 -9.84
N ASP A 66 1.28 -11.04 -9.50
CA ASP A 66 0.86 -11.11 -8.09
C ASP A 66 1.62 -12.16 -7.28
N ASP A 67 2.00 -13.27 -7.91
CA ASP A 67 2.75 -14.31 -7.23
C ASP A 67 4.21 -13.88 -6.96
N GLU A 68 4.85 -13.23 -7.91
CA GLU A 68 6.20 -12.65 -7.74
C GLU A 68 6.21 -11.55 -6.67
N ARG A 69 5.19 -10.69 -6.64
CA ARG A 69 5.03 -9.66 -5.61
C ARG A 69 4.87 -10.27 -4.22
N ARG A 70 4.08 -11.36 -4.09
CA ARG A 70 3.93 -12.11 -2.84
C ARG A 70 5.22 -12.76 -2.39
N GLU A 71 5.94 -13.40 -3.30
CA GLU A 71 7.23 -14.03 -3.01
C GLU A 71 8.24 -12.98 -2.54
N ARG A 72 8.31 -11.83 -3.21
CA ARG A 72 9.17 -10.70 -2.83
C ARG A 72 8.89 -10.20 -1.41
N ILE A 73 7.62 -10.07 -1.02
CA ILE A 73 7.25 -9.62 0.32
C ILE A 73 7.49 -10.71 1.38
N SER A 74 7.34 -11.99 1.03
CA SER A 74 7.45 -13.10 1.97
C SER A 74 8.83 -13.24 2.64
N GLN A 75 9.86 -12.64 2.07
CA GLN A 75 11.21 -12.64 2.64
C GLN A 75 11.38 -11.66 3.82
N TYR A 76 10.40 -10.79 4.08
CA TYR A 76 10.45 -9.82 5.16
C TYR A 76 9.65 -10.29 6.37
N GLU A 77 10.11 -9.94 7.57
CA GLU A 77 9.45 -10.30 8.81
C GLU A 77 8.24 -9.38 9.10
N ILE A 78 7.16 -9.55 8.33
CA ILE A 78 5.88 -8.87 8.51
C ILE A 78 4.75 -9.88 8.74
N SER A 79 3.61 -9.44 9.25
CA SER A 79 2.46 -10.30 9.41
C SER A 79 1.77 -10.58 8.07
N ASN A 80 1.07 -11.72 7.95
CA ASN A 80 0.30 -12.05 6.76
C ASN A 80 -0.77 -10.99 6.43
N ASP A 81 -1.31 -10.34 7.46
CA ASP A 81 -2.29 -9.27 7.30
C ASP A 81 -1.63 -8.01 6.70
N GLN A 82 -0.48 -7.60 7.23
CA GLN A 82 0.30 -6.50 6.66
C GLN A 82 0.70 -6.77 5.21
N ALA A 83 1.19 -7.96 4.91
CA ALA A 83 1.55 -8.36 3.55
C ALA A 83 0.35 -8.28 2.61
N SER A 84 -0.81 -8.79 3.03
CA SER A 84 -2.04 -8.75 2.24
C SER A 84 -2.53 -7.32 1.99
N GLN A 85 -2.43 -6.44 2.98
CA GLN A 85 -2.82 -5.04 2.85
C GLN A 85 -1.87 -4.26 1.94
N LEU A 86 -0.55 -4.46 2.06
CA LEU A 86 0.45 -3.84 1.18
C LEU A 86 0.20 -4.21 -0.28
N LEU A 87 -0.03 -5.49 -0.57
CA LEU A 87 -0.32 -5.97 -1.92
C LEU A 87 -1.65 -5.43 -2.46
N ALA A 88 -2.70 -5.43 -1.63
CA ALA A 88 -4.03 -4.98 -2.03
C ALA A 88 -4.09 -3.46 -2.32
N ARG A 89 -3.23 -2.67 -1.68
CA ARG A 89 -3.12 -1.22 -1.88
C ARG A 89 -2.00 -0.82 -2.83
N GLU A 90 -1.29 -1.78 -3.43
CA GLU A 90 -0.15 -1.55 -4.33
C GLU A 90 1.00 -0.74 -3.66
N LEU A 91 1.19 -0.94 -2.34
CA LEU A 91 2.21 -0.28 -1.53
C LEU A 91 3.46 -1.13 -1.31
N ASP A 92 3.53 -2.31 -1.88
CA ASP A 92 4.64 -3.24 -1.73
C ASP A 92 5.96 -2.71 -2.31
N ASP A 93 5.91 -1.93 -3.39
CA ASP A 93 7.11 -1.27 -3.94
C ASP A 93 7.68 -0.23 -2.97
N VAL A 94 6.81 0.60 -2.40
CA VAL A 94 7.17 1.58 -1.38
C VAL A 94 7.76 0.89 -0.14
N PHE A 95 7.13 -0.20 0.31
CA PHE A 95 7.62 -0.96 1.44
C PHE A 95 9.03 -1.51 1.17
N VAL A 96 9.24 -2.18 0.05
CA VAL A 96 10.52 -2.83 -0.30
C VAL A 96 11.65 -1.82 -0.46
N GLN A 97 11.35 -0.62 -0.97
CA GLN A 97 12.35 0.43 -1.18
C GLN A 97 13.15 0.77 0.07
N TYR A 98 12.52 0.76 1.25
CA TYR A 98 13.15 1.13 2.52
C TYR A 98 13.28 -0.03 3.52
N ALA A 99 12.74 -1.20 3.19
CA ALA A 99 12.72 -2.36 4.10
C ALA A 99 14.10 -2.84 4.55
N SER A 100 15.15 -2.60 3.74
CA SER A 100 16.53 -2.97 4.11
C SER A 100 17.14 -2.09 5.22
N GLN A 101 16.54 -0.93 5.49
CA GLN A 101 17.08 0.09 6.41
C GLN A 101 16.23 0.25 7.67
N LEU A 102 15.00 -0.25 7.65
CA LEU A 102 14.00 -0.01 8.68
C LEU A 102 13.46 -1.34 9.25
N PRO A 103 12.99 -1.36 10.51
CA PRO A 103 12.34 -2.54 11.09
C PRO A 103 11.07 -2.89 10.33
N HIS A 104 11.00 -4.08 9.75
CA HIS A 104 9.98 -4.48 8.78
C HIS A 104 8.54 -4.28 9.26
N LYS A 105 8.21 -4.77 10.47
CA LYS A 105 6.84 -4.64 11.04
C LYS A 105 6.42 -3.20 11.28
N GLY A 106 7.36 -2.42 11.84
CA GLY A 106 7.13 -1.00 12.09
C GLY A 106 6.96 -0.22 10.79
N TRP A 107 7.83 -0.46 9.83
CA TRP A 107 7.77 0.19 8.53
C TRP A 107 6.50 -0.16 7.75
N ALA A 108 6.10 -1.42 7.74
CA ALA A 108 4.83 -1.83 7.13
C ALA A 108 3.62 -1.09 7.73
N SER A 109 3.59 -0.89 9.05
CA SER A 109 2.53 -0.12 9.70
C SER A 109 2.54 1.34 9.27
N VAL A 110 3.72 1.98 9.22
CA VAL A 110 3.84 3.39 8.80
C VAL A 110 3.38 3.59 7.38
N VAL A 111 3.78 2.71 6.45
CA VAL A 111 3.35 2.76 5.04
C VAL A 111 1.83 2.59 4.91
N LEU A 112 1.23 1.68 5.68
CA LEU A 112 -0.21 1.42 5.65
C LEU A 112 -1.04 2.55 6.30
N GLU A 113 -0.50 3.22 7.30
CA GLU A 113 -1.15 4.32 8.01
C GLU A 113 -1.04 5.64 7.24
N ASN A 114 -0.01 5.80 6.40
CA ASN A 114 0.33 7.04 5.71
C ASN A 114 0.47 6.85 4.19
N ASP A 115 -0.44 6.13 3.57
CA ASP A 115 -0.40 5.76 2.14
C ASP A 115 -0.45 6.95 1.17
N ALA A 116 -0.96 8.10 1.63
CA ALA A 116 -1.02 9.34 0.87
C ALA A 116 0.19 10.27 1.10
N ALA A 117 1.07 9.96 2.06
CA ALA A 117 2.23 10.78 2.38
C ALA A 117 3.45 10.41 1.51
N ASP A 118 4.42 11.32 1.46
CA ASP A 118 5.69 11.05 0.79
C ASP A 118 6.42 9.88 1.49
N PRO A 119 6.74 8.79 0.78
CA PRO A 119 7.45 7.65 1.35
C PRO A 119 8.83 8.00 1.93
N GLU A 120 9.54 8.96 1.35
CA GLU A 120 10.84 9.40 1.84
C GLU A 120 10.70 10.12 3.18
N LEU A 121 9.72 10.99 3.32
CA LEU A 121 9.38 11.65 4.59
C LEU A 121 9.04 10.60 5.67
N CYS A 122 8.18 9.65 5.34
CA CYS A 122 7.80 8.57 6.26
C CYS A 122 9.02 7.74 6.72
N ALA A 123 9.92 7.42 5.79
CA ALA A 123 11.14 6.69 6.10
C ALA A 123 12.10 7.50 6.99
N ASN A 124 12.27 8.80 6.72
CA ASN A 124 13.08 9.70 7.54
C ASN A 124 12.52 9.83 8.97
N VAL A 125 11.21 10.02 9.12
CA VAL A 125 10.56 10.09 10.44
C VAL A 125 10.72 8.77 11.19
N MET A 126 10.56 7.64 10.51
CA MET A 126 10.79 6.32 11.10
C MET A 126 12.24 6.13 11.54
N ALA A 127 13.21 6.57 10.74
CA ALA A 127 14.63 6.50 11.11
C ALA A 127 14.96 7.35 12.35
N VAL A 128 14.38 8.55 12.46
CA VAL A 128 14.53 9.42 13.64
C VAL A 128 13.88 8.78 14.87
N LYS A 129 12.75 8.10 14.71
CA LYS A 129 12.10 7.33 15.78
C LYS A 129 12.98 6.15 16.22
N GLU A 130 13.57 5.40 15.29
CA GLU A 130 14.47 4.28 15.63
C GLU A 130 15.76 4.78 16.33
N ALA A 131 16.19 6.00 16.05
CA ALA A 131 17.28 6.66 16.79
C ALA A 131 16.86 7.11 18.21
N GLY A 132 15.60 6.95 18.61
CA GLY A 132 15.09 7.31 19.95
C GLY A 132 14.91 8.82 20.14
N LEU A 133 14.82 9.60 19.07
CA LEU A 133 14.69 11.05 19.12
C LEU A 133 13.24 11.52 19.17
N VAL A 134 12.30 10.70 18.69
CA VAL A 134 10.85 10.93 18.75
C VAL A 134 10.11 9.65 19.12
N THR A 135 8.90 9.78 19.65
CA THR A 135 8.05 8.63 20.01
C THR A 135 7.29 8.11 18.80
N ARG A 136 6.76 6.88 18.88
CA ARG A 136 5.92 6.32 17.84
C ARG A 136 4.60 7.09 17.68
N GLU A 137 4.03 7.53 18.79
CA GLU A 137 2.74 8.21 18.83
C GLU A 137 2.79 9.57 18.11
N SER A 138 3.95 10.22 18.11
CA SER A 138 4.14 11.52 17.45
C SER A 138 4.42 11.44 15.95
N MET A 139 4.70 10.24 15.41
CA MET A 139 5.12 10.09 14.00
C MET A 139 4.10 10.66 13.02
N ASN A 140 2.82 10.36 13.20
CA ASN A 140 1.78 10.83 12.28
C ASN A 140 1.65 12.36 12.29
N GLU A 141 1.77 12.99 13.48
CA GLU A 141 1.75 14.45 13.62
C GLU A 141 2.97 15.10 12.94
N ILE A 142 4.14 14.47 13.07
CA ILE A 142 5.36 14.93 12.39
C ILE A 142 5.23 14.80 10.87
N ILE A 143 4.71 13.69 10.36
CA ILE A 143 4.48 13.46 8.92
C ILE A 143 3.47 14.47 8.37
N GLU A 144 2.40 14.75 9.11
CA GLU A 144 1.41 15.75 8.71
C GLU A 144 2.00 17.17 8.71
N HIS A 145 2.81 17.52 9.72
CA HIS A 145 3.46 18.83 9.81
C HIS A 145 4.38 19.10 8.63
N PHE A 146 5.21 18.14 8.24
CA PHE A 146 6.17 18.27 7.14
C PHE A 146 5.58 17.85 5.78
N SER A 147 4.28 17.71 5.66
CA SER A 147 3.64 17.31 4.41
C SER A 147 3.96 18.28 3.27
N GLY A 148 4.55 17.74 2.20
CA GLY A 148 5.02 18.53 1.05
C GLY A 148 6.41 19.16 1.22
N GLU A 149 7.11 18.86 2.30
CA GLU A 149 8.48 19.28 2.57
C GLU A 149 9.42 18.07 2.61
N SER A 150 10.71 18.29 2.44
CA SER A 150 11.75 17.27 2.58
C SER A 150 12.69 17.62 3.74
N PRO A 151 12.24 17.45 5.01
CA PRO A 151 13.02 17.82 6.17
C PRO A 151 14.23 16.87 6.36
N SER A 152 15.33 17.42 6.86
CA SER A 152 16.44 16.58 7.34
C SER A 152 16.07 15.89 8.66
N SER A 153 16.80 14.81 8.99
CA SER A 153 16.62 14.11 10.27
C SER A 153 16.83 15.04 11.47
N GLU A 154 17.71 16.04 11.34
CA GLU A 154 17.95 17.06 12.36
C GLU A 154 16.73 17.95 12.58
N GLN A 155 16.10 18.44 11.50
CA GLN A 155 14.88 19.24 11.57
C GLN A 155 13.70 18.48 12.19
N ILE A 156 13.57 17.19 11.86
CA ILE A 156 12.55 16.32 12.47
C ILE A 156 12.82 16.17 13.97
N ALA A 157 14.08 15.95 14.37
CA ALA A 157 14.45 15.81 15.78
C ALA A 157 14.24 17.10 16.57
N GLU A 158 14.63 18.25 16.01
CA GLU A 158 14.42 19.58 16.61
C GLU A 158 12.93 19.87 16.80
N TYR A 159 12.11 19.59 15.80
CA TYR A 159 10.66 19.72 15.90
C TYR A 159 10.09 18.79 16.99
N GLY A 160 10.56 17.55 17.05
CA GLY A 160 10.17 16.60 18.08
C GLY A 160 10.53 17.05 19.50
N GLU A 161 11.72 17.61 19.69
CA GLU A 161 12.15 18.16 20.97
C GLU A 161 11.33 19.39 21.38
N ALA A 162 11.10 20.32 20.45
CA ALA A 162 10.33 21.53 20.68
C ALA A 162 8.87 21.25 21.07
N ASN A 163 8.29 20.16 20.59
CA ASN A 163 6.90 19.76 20.87
C ASN A 163 6.76 18.68 21.96
N GLY A 164 7.86 18.30 22.60
CA GLY A 164 7.82 17.30 23.68
C GLY A 164 7.59 15.86 23.21
N PHE A 165 7.92 15.55 21.96
CA PHE A 165 7.76 14.21 21.37
C PHE A 165 8.94 13.28 21.64
N LYS A 166 9.93 13.75 22.39
CA LYS A 166 11.06 12.93 22.80
C LYS A 166 10.61 11.85 23.80
N PRO A 167 11.07 10.61 23.66
CA PRO A 167 10.81 9.58 24.67
C PRO A 167 11.29 10.07 26.05
N ALA A 168 10.49 9.84 27.08
CA ALA A 168 10.91 10.14 28.44
C ALA A 168 12.11 9.26 28.83
N ASP A 169 13.14 9.85 29.41
CA ASP A 169 14.28 9.10 29.92
C ASP A 169 13.83 8.23 31.12
N GLU A 170 14.37 7.01 31.22
CA GLU A 170 14.06 6.13 32.36
C GLU A 170 14.41 6.79 33.71
N GLY A 171 15.41 7.68 33.72
CA GLY A 171 15.78 8.49 34.90
C GLY A 171 14.67 9.47 35.29
N ASP A 172 14.14 10.21 34.30
CA ASP A 172 13.05 11.18 34.55
C ASP A 172 11.76 10.49 35.01
N LEU A 173 11.44 9.31 34.46
CA LEU A 173 10.30 8.49 34.90
C LEU A 173 10.48 8.03 36.35
N GLY A 174 11.70 7.63 36.71
CA GLY A 174 12.06 7.23 38.09
C GLY A 174 11.84 8.38 39.08
N GLU A 175 12.27 9.58 38.75
CA GLU A 175 12.09 10.77 39.59
C GLU A 175 10.60 11.17 39.70
N ILE A 176 9.85 11.14 38.60
CA ILE A 176 8.41 11.42 38.58
C ILE A 176 7.65 10.40 39.46
N ILE A 177 7.97 9.10 39.31
CA ILE A 177 7.36 8.04 40.12
C ILE A 177 7.69 8.24 41.61
N GLN A 178 8.94 8.55 41.94
CA GLN A 178 9.33 8.83 43.34
C GLN A 178 8.62 10.06 43.91
N ALA A 179 8.47 11.12 43.11
CA ALA A 179 7.74 12.31 43.49
C ALA A 179 6.26 12.00 43.80
N ILE A 180 5.58 11.26 42.91
CA ILE A 180 4.18 10.85 43.08
C ILE A 180 4.02 9.92 44.28
N VAL A 181 4.93 8.96 44.48
CA VAL A 181 4.92 8.06 45.65
C VAL A 181 5.14 8.84 46.94
N ALA A 182 6.03 9.84 46.94
CA ALA A 182 6.27 10.70 48.11
C ALA A 182 5.07 11.59 48.42
N GLU A 183 4.42 12.17 47.40
CA GLU A 183 3.21 12.99 47.55
C GLU A 183 2.03 12.17 48.11
N ARG A 184 1.95 10.89 47.78
CA ARG A 184 0.89 9.97 48.21
C ARG A 184 1.36 8.94 49.25
N ALA A 185 2.38 9.26 50.03
CA ALA A 185 2.99 8.34 50.97
C ALA A 185 1.98 7.75 52.00
N ASP A 186 0.99 8.53 52.41
CA ASP A 186 -0.06 8.06 53.33
C ASP A 186 -0.99 7.02 52.68
N PHE A 187 -1.32 7.19 51.39
CA PHE A 187 -2.13 6.24 50.64
C PHE A 187 -1.38 4.94 50.32
N VAL A 188 -0.08 5.03 50.04
CA VAL A 188 0.79 3.88 49.83
C VAL A 188 0.96 3.05 51.12
N LYS A 189 0.99 3.69 52.26
CA LYS A 189 1.06 2.99 53.58
C LYS A 189 -0.25 2.29 53.96
N GLU A 190 -1.40 2.79 53.50
CA GLU A 190 -2.70 2.20 53.79
C GLU A 190 -3.06 1.01 52.89
N ARG A 191 -2.54 0.94 51.64
CA ARG A 191 -2.94 -0.03 50.63
C ARG A 191 -1.81 -0.75 49.90
N GLY A 192 -0.54 -0.45 50.19
CA GLY A 192 0.65 -1.05 49.56
C GLY A 192 1.03 -2.41 50.09
#